data_fa3d99cd5e9c4942c883a84f02c7de30
#
_entry.id   fa3d99cd5e9c4942c883a84f02c7de30
#
_cell.length_a   1.000
_cell.length_b   1.000
_cell.length_c   1.000
_cell.angle_alpha   90.00
_cell.angle_beta   90.00
_cell.angle_gamma   90.00
#
_symmetry.space_group_name_H-M   'P 1'
#
loop_
_entity.id
_entity.type
_entity.pdbx_description
1 polymer ?
#
loop_
_entity_poly.entity_id
_entity_poly.type
_entity_poly.pdbx_seq_one_letter_code
_entity_poly.pdbx_strand_id
1 'polypeptide(L)'
;TLSNDAIYSPIARLIKRGKKRSFGVIAPIGIIVDTDVIRRSPRRLILAGVGDLVSNLSAKKDCEIAERNIGETIDAFALELASLGAESVLKFKVGDINTDLFINRLAYGLIFSGMAMIMSGNSRPASGAEHLISHAIDEYYPDRSTLHGVQVAWAQLMLEKYVRKDQQAYHQL
;
A
#
# COMPACT_ATOMS: atom_id res chain seq x y z
N THR A 1 13.98 1.80 -6.11
CA THR A 1 12.62 2.18 -6.53
C THR A 1 11.66 2.16 -5.33
N LEU A 2 10.68 3.02 -5.32
CA LEU A 2 9.61 3.07 -4.31
C LEU A 2 8.32 2.49 -4.92
N SER A 3 8.28 1.20 -5.20
CA SER A 3 7.14 0.57 -5.87
C SER A 3 6.11 -0.05 -4.91
N ASN A 4 6.43 -0.15 -3.63
CA ASN A 4 5.57 -0.65 -2.57
C ASN A 4 6.20 -0.42 -1.18
N ASP A 5 5.49 -0.78 -0.10
CA ASP A 5 5.91 -0.63 1.29
C ASP A 5 6.94 -1.67 1.78
N ALA A 6 7.40 -2.58 0.91
CA ALA A 6 8.47 -3.54 1.24
C ALA A 6 9.77 -2.86 1.71
N ILE A 7 9.90 -1.55 1.53
CA ILE A 7 11.02 -0.75 2.04
C ILE A 7 11.17 -0.88 3.57
N TYR A 8 10.09 -1.09 4.32
CA TYR A 8 10.11 -1.28 5.78
C TYR A 8 9.07 -2.31 6.26
N SER A 9 8.76 -3.29 5.44
CA SER A 9 7.75 -4.31 5.77
C SER A 9 8.33 -5.43 6.65
N PRO A 10 7.57 -5.92 7.65
CA PRO A 10 7.91 -7.15 8.37
C PRO A 10 7.54 -8.41 7.57
N ILE A 11 7.12 -8.25 6.31
CA ILE A 11 6.69 -9.33 5.43
C ILE A 11 7.46 -9.25 4.12
N ALA A 12 8.11 -10.35 3.73
CA ALA A 12 8.72 -10.50 2.40
C ALA A 12 7.85 -11.39 1.51
N ARG A 13 7.58 -10.97 0.28
CA ARG A 13 6.93 -11.80 -0.74
C ARG A 13 7.97 -12.35 -1.70
N LEU A 14 8.12 -13.67 -1.68
CA LEU A 14 9.10 -14.40 -2.49
C LEU A 14 8.39 -15.38 -3.43
N ILE A 15 9.02 -15.67 -4.56
CA ILE A 15 8.55 -16.72 -5.46
C ILE A 15 9.16 -18.05 -4.99
N LYS A 16 8.30 -18.98 -4.57
CA LYS A 16 8.67 -20.34 -4.19
C LYS A 16 7.88 -21.33 -5.01
N ARG A 17 8.60 -22.17 -5.79
CA ARG A 17 7.98 -23.17 -6.68
C ARG A 17 6.95 -22.55 -7.65
N GLY A 18 7.30 -21.42 -8.27
CA GLY A 18 6.45 -20.72 -9.23
C GLY A 18 5.28 -19.93 -8.65
N LYS A 19 5.10 -19.91 -7.32
CA LYS A 19 4.02 -19.19 -6.63
C LYS A 19 4.57 -18.13 -5.70
N LYS A 20 3.91 -16.96 -5.65
CA LYS A 20 4.21 -15.90 -4.67
C LYS A 20 3.78 -16.36 -3.27
N ARG A 21 4.67 -16.26 -2.30
CA ARG A 21 4.43 -16.63 -0.89
C ARG A 21 4.92 -15.52 0.02
N SER A 22 4.15 -15.25 1.07
CA SER A 22 4.53 -14.29 2.12
C SER A 22 5.27 -15.00 3.25
N PHE A 23 6.34 -14.36 3.74
CA PHE A 23 7.15 -14.83 4.85
C PHE A 23 7.33 -13.69 5.83
N GLY A 24 7.16 -13.96 7.12
CA GLY A 24 7.55 -13.04 8.18
C GLY A 24 9.07 -12.84 8.16
N VAL A 25 9.53 -11.61 8.26
CA VAL A 25 10.95 -11.25 8.30
C VAL A 25 11.19 -10.21 9.38
N ILE A 26 12.45 -10.08 9.81
CA ILE A 26 12.86 -9.00 10.72
C ILE A 26 12.88 -7.71 9.92
N ALA A 27 12.27 -6.65 10.47
CA ALA A 27 12.31 -5.33 9.86
C ALA A 27 13.76 -4.82 9.73
N PRO A 28 14.07 -4.04 8.68
CA PRO A 28 15.40 -3.45 8.52
C PRO A 28 15.80 -2.61 9.73
N ILE A 29 17.06 -2.68 10.13
CA ILE A 29 17.63 -1.84 11.21
C ILE A 29 17.85 -0.39 10.78
N GLY A 30 17.78 -0.11 9.49
CA GLY A 30 17.92 1.23 8.92
C GLY A 30 17.53 1.23 7.45
N ILE A 31 17.16 2.41 6.96
CA ILE A 31 16.73 2.62 5.57
C ILE A 31 17.53 3.78 5.00
N ILE A 32 18.09 3.59 3.82
CA ILE A 32 18.75 4.64 3.03
C ILE A 32 17.88 4.92 1.81
N VAL A 33 17.36 6.15 1.72
CA VAL A 33 16.53 6.62 0.61
C VAL A 33 17.32 7.57 -0.26
N ASP A 34 17.78 7.08 -1.43
CA ASP A 34 18.43 7.90 -2.45
C ASP A 34 17.36 8.46 -3.41
N THR A 35 16.99 9.72 -3.21
CA THR A 35 15.94 10.38 -3.98
C THR A 35 16.33 10.61 -5.45
N ASP A 36 17.61 10.77 -5.75
CA ASP A 36 18.09 10.93 -7.12
C ASP A 36 17.96 9.64 -7.93
N VAL A 37 18.27 8.50 -7.32
CA VAL A 37 18.04 7.18 -7.93
C VAL A 37 16.55 6.93 -8.14
N ILE A 38 15.71 7.27 -7.16
CA ILE A 38 14.27 7.08 -7.25
C ILE A 38 13.66 7.93 -8.36
N ARG A 39 14.05 9.21 -8.44
CA ARG A 39 13.57 10.15 -9.47
C ARG A 39 13.87 9.68 -10.90
N ARG A 40 15.01 9.00 -11.09
CA ARG A 40 15.40 8.42 -12.39
C ARG A 40 14.76 7.08 -12.67
N SER A 41 14.05 6.50 -11.72
CA SER A 41 13.37 5.21 -11.93
C SER A 41 12.19 5.37 -12.88
N PRO A 42 11.79 4.30 -13.60
CA PRO A 42 10.61 4.36 -14.46
C PRO A 42 9.38 4.85 -13.71
N ARG A 43 8.70 5.85 -14.26
CA ARG A 43 7.50 6.49 -13.68
C ARG A 43 6.47 5.48 -13.15
N ARG A 44 6.28 4.36 -13.89
CA ARG A 44 5.34 3.30 -13.49
C ARG A 44 5.64 2.69 -12.12
N LEU A 45 6.91 2.68 -11.69
CA LEU A 45 7.29 2.16 -10.38
C LEU A 45 6.97 3.15 -9.26
N ILE A 46 7.11 4.44 -9.51
CA ILE A 46 6.70 5.49 -8.57
C ILE A 46 5.18 5.46 -8.41
N LEU A 47 4.44 5.38 -9.52
CA LEU A 47 2.98 5.28 -9.49
C LEU A 47 2.48 3.99 -8.80
N ALA A 48 3.20 2.88 -8.95
CA ALA A 48 2.90 1.67 -8.20
C ALA A 48 3.04 1.89 -6.69
N GLY A 49 4.11 2.59 -6.26
CA GLY A 49 4.28 2.95 -4.85
C GLY A 49 3.16 3.85 -4.32
N VAL A 50 2.70 4.80 -5.14
CA VAL A 50 1.53 5.62 -4.79
C VAL A 50 0.29 4.75 -4.61
N GLY A 51 0.04 3.85 -5.55
CA GLY A 51 -1.12 2.96 -5.50
C GLY A 51 -1.11 2.06 -4.27
N ASP A 52 0.05 1.52 -3.93
CA ASP A 52 0.24 0.71 -2.73
C ASP A 52 0.00 1.53 -1.46
N LEU A 53 0.59 2.73 -1.38
CA LEU A 53 0.44 3.60 -0.21
C LEU A 53 -1.00 4.07 -0.02
N VAL A 54 -1.68 4.50 -1.09
CA VAL A 54 -3.05 5.04 -1.01
C VAL A 54 -4.04 3.94 -0.62
N SER A 55 -3.75 2.68 -0.90
CA SER A 55 -4.58 1.55 -0.50
C SER A 55 -4.74 1.40 1.03
N ASN A 56 -3.87 2.02 1.83
CA ASN A 56 -4.02 2.07 3.30
C ASN A 56 -5.35 2.70 3.73
N LEU A 57 -5.90 3.65 2.95
CA LEU A 57 -7.22 4.23 3.23
C LEU A 57 -8.35 3.22 3.05
N SER A 58 -8.21 2.31 2.09
CA SER A 58 -9.11 1.18 1.89
C SER A 58 -9.00 0.17 3.04
N ALA A 59 -7.77 -0.16 3.43
CA ALA A 59 -7.48 -1.07 4.54
C ALA A 59 -8.06 -0.53 5.86
N LYS A 60 -7.95 0.77 6.13
CA LYS A 60 -8.57 1.41 7.30
C LYS A 60 -10.09 1.20 7.32
N LYS A 61 -10.79 1.44 6.19
CA LYS A 61 -12.24 1.20 6.09
C LYS A 61 -12.61 -0.26 6.38
N ASP A 62 -11.81 -1.21 5.88
CA ASP A 62 -12.03 -2.63 6.15
C ASP A 62 -11.83 -2.97 7.63
N CYS A 63 -10.87 -2.37 8.31
CA CYS A 63 -10.66 -2.50 9.75
C CYS A 63 -11.87 -1.97 10.54
N GLU A 64 -12.39 -0.80 10.18
CA GLU A 64 -13.58 -0.21 10.80
C GLU A 64 -14.83 -1.06 10.58
N ILE A 65 -14.96 -1.70 9.40
CA ILE A 65 -16.03 -2.66 9.10
C ILE A 65 -15.90 -3.92 9.97
N ALA A 66 -14.68 -4.46 10.08
CA ALA A 66 -14.41 -5.65 10.86
C ALA A 66 -14.63 -5.40 12.36
N GLU A 67 -14.19 -4.26 12.88
CA GLU A 67 -14.46 -3.86 14.26
C GLU A 67 -15.95 -3.84 14.57
N ARG A 68 -16.76 -3.19 13.72
CA ARG A 68 -18.22 -3.09 13.90
C ARG A 68 -18.94 -4.43 13.79
N ASN A 69 -18.51 -5.31 12.88
CA ASN A 69 -19.27 -6.51 12.54
C ASN A 69 -18.83 -7.76 13.33
N ILE A 70 -17.56 -7.86 13.68
CA ILE A 70 -16.99 -9.05 14.32
C ILE A 70 -16.15 -8.75 15.56
N GLY A 71 -16.08 -7.47 15.97
CA GLY A 71 -15.31 -7.05 17.16
C GLY A 71 -13.79 -7.20 16.97
N GLU A 72 -13.28 -7.24 15.74
CA GLU A 72 -11.82 -7.25 15.50
C GLU A 72 -11.24 -5.90 15.92
N THR A 73 -10.26 -5.92 16.83
CA THR A 73 -9.56 -4.71 17.26
C THR A 73 -8.21 -4.59 16.56
N ILE A 74 -7.94 -3.41 16.01
CA ILE A 74 -6.66 -3.05 15.41
C ILE A 74 -6.10 -1.85 16.19
N ASP A 75 -4.80 -1.76 16.32
CA ASP A 75 -4.15 -0.61 16.93
C ASP A 75 -4.55 0.68 16.19
N ALA A 76 -5.30 1.55 16.88
CA ALA A 76 -5.82 2.80 16.28
C ALA A 76 -4.69 3.74 15.84
N PHE A 77 -3.58 3.78 16.59
CA PHE A 77 -2.43 4.60 16.21
C PHE A 77 -1.75 4.07 14.96
N ALA A 78 -1.65 2.74 14.81
CA ALA A 78 -1.13 2.13 13.59
C ALA A 78 -2.01 2.46 12.36
N LEU A 79 -3.34 2.45 12.51
CA LEU A 79 -4.26 2.85 11.44
C LEU A 79 -4.08 4.32 11.05
N GLU A 80 -3.96 5.21 12.02
CA GLU A 80 -3.75 6.64 11.76
C GLU A 80 -2.39 6.90 11.10
N LEU A 81 -1.32 6.20 11.53
CA LEU A 81 0.01 6.32 10.94
C LEU A 81 0.02 5.91 9.46
N ALA A 82 -0.61 4.77 9.13
CA ALA A 82 -0.74 4.29 7.75
C ALA A 82 -1.55 5.27 6.89
N SER A 83 -2.66 5.81 7.43
CA SER A 83 -3.53 6.76 6.75
C SER A 83 -2.84 8.10 6.48
N LEU A 84 -2.10 8.62 7.46
CA LEU A 84 -1.34 9.87 7.32
C LEU A 84 -0.36 9.81 6.14
N GLY A 85 0.32 8.68 5.97
CA GLY A 85 1.19 8.44 4.83
C GLY A 85 0.44 8.57 3.51
N ALA A 86 -0.69 7.89 3.38
CA ALA A 86 -1.53 7.89 2.20
C ALA A 86 -2.08 9.29 1.87
N GLU A 87 -2.67 9.96 2.84
CA GLU A 87 -3.22 11.31 2.67
C GLU A 87 -2.16 12.34 2.26
N SER A 88 -0.91 12.15 2.69
CA SER A 88 0.17 13.07 2.39
C SER A 88 0.49 13.15 0.90
N VAL A 89 0.30 12.05 0.13
CA VAL A 89 0.57 12.01 -1.30
C VAL A 89 -0.63 12.42 -2.14
N LEU A 90 -1.87 12.26 -1.65
CA LEU A 90 -3.08 12.68 -2.36
C LEU A 90 -3.21 14.21 -2.53
N LYS A 91 -2.43 14.98 -1.79
CA LYS A 91 -2.39 16.46 -1.91
C LYS A 91 -1.63 16.96 -3.13
N PHE A 92 -0.91 16.09 -3.82
CA PHE A 92 -0.09 16.43 -4.99
C PHE A 92 -0.84 16.20 -6.30
N LYS A 93 -0.49 16.99 -7.30
CA LYS A 93 -0.98 16.81 -8.67
C LYS A 93 -0.11 15.78 -9.41
N VAL A 94 -0.66 15.19 -10.46
CA VAL A 94 0.06 14.23 -11.32
C VAL A 94 1.36 14.80 -11.91
N GLY A 95 1.46 16.13 -12.08
CA GLY A 95 2.68 16.81 -12.53
C GLY A 95 3.82 16.84 -11.52
N ASP A 96 3.52 16.65 -10.22
CA ASP A 96 4.49 16.82 -9.13
C ASP A 96 5.27 15.53 -8.80
N ILE A 97 4.93 14.41 -9.40
CA ILE A 97 5.43 13.07 -9.01
C ILE A 97 6.95 12.87 -9.12
N ASN A 98 7.64 13.74 -9.86
CA ASN A 98 9.09 13.71 -9.99
C ASN A 98 9.78 14.79 -9.15
N THR A 99 9.04 15.56 -8.33
CA THR A 99 9.64 16.55 -7.43
C THR A 99 10.22 15.87 -6.21
N ASP A 100 11.29 16.46 -5.65
CA ASP A 100 11.92 15.94 -4.43
C ASP A 100 10.93 15.90 -3.27
N LEU A 101 10.06 16.90 -3.17
CA LEU A 101 9.04 16.95 -2.14
C LEU A 101 8.08 15.77 -2.24
N PHE A 102 7.60 15.44 -3.44
CA PHE A 102 6.72 14.29 -3.65
C PHE A 102 7.41 12.97 -3.34
N ILE A 103 8.64 12.78 -3.86
CA ILE A 103 9.43 11.55 -3.64
C ILE A 103 9.70 11.33 -2.15
N ASN A 104 10.06 12.39 -1.42
CA ASN A 104 10.23 12.32 0.02
C ASN A 104 8.92 11.94 0.73
N ARG A 105 7.79 12.54 0.36
CA ARG A 105 6.48 12.21 0.94
C ARG A 105 6.09 10.76 0.69
N LEU A 106 6.30 10.28 -0.54
CA LEU A 106 6.05 8.88 -0.89
C LEU A 106 6.95 7.95 -0.07
N ALA A 107 8.24 8.25 0.05
CA ALA A 107 9.17 7.44 0.83
C ALA A 107 8.76 7.36 2.30
N TYR A 108 8.49 8.50 2.94
CA TYR A 108 8.02 8.53 4.33
C TYR A 108 6.68 7.81 4.50
N GLY A 109 5.74 8.01 3.57
CA GLY A 109 4.45 7.33 3.62
C GLY A 109 4.58 5.81 3.59
N LEU A 110 5.42 5.27 2.68
CA LEU A 110 5.67 3.82 2.59
C LEU A 110 6.42 3.28 3.81
N ILE A 111 7.31 4.08 4.42
CA ILE A 111 7.94 3.72 5.70
C ILE A 111 6.89 3.68 6.82
N PHE A 112 6.00 4.66 6.89
CA PHE A 112 4.93 4.70 7.90
C PHE A 112 3.96 3.53 7.74
N SER A 113 3.64 3.12 6.49
CA SER A 113 2.88 1.91 6.21
C SER A 113 3.53 0.67 6.84
N GLY A 114 4.83 0.48 6.60
CA GLY A 114 5.59 -0.62 7.20
C GLY A 114 5.67 -0.55 8.73
N MET A 115 5.90 0.64 9.30
CA MET A 115 5.90 0.86 10.74
C MET A 115 4.54 0.50 11.37
N ALA A 116 3.45 0.89 10.73
CA ALA A 116 2.11 0.57 11.18
C ALA A 116 1.87 -0.95 11.26
N MET A 117 2.35 -1.71 10.25
CA MET A 117 2.29 -3.18 10.28
C MET A 117 3.10 -3.78 11.43
N ILE A 118 4.30 -3.23 11.71
CA ILE A 118 5.14 -3.69 12.83
C ILE A 118 4.44 -3.43 14.17
N MET A 119 3.89 -2.22 14.36
CA MET A 119 3.19 -1.82 15.59
C MET A 119 1.93 -2.66 15.83
N SER A 120 1.15 -2.90 14.78
CA SER A 120 -0.06 -3.73 14.85
C SER A 120 0.23 -5.24 15.01
N GLY A 121 1.48 -5.68 14.74
CA GLY A 121 1.84 -7.10 14.72
C GLY A 121 1.22 -7.90 13.57
N ASN A 122 0.60 -7.23 12.61
CA ASN A 122 -0.05 -7.83 11.44
C ASN A 122 -0.13 -6.81 10.28
N SER A 123 -0.59 -7.24 9.10
CA SER A 123 -0.66 -6.38 7.91
C SER A 123 -1.97 -5.57 7.79
N ARG A 124 -2.89 -5.68 8.72
CA ARG A 124 -4.22 -5.05 8.63
C ARG A 124 -4.18 -3.53 8.37
N PRO A 125 -3.27 -2.73 8.98
CA PRO A 125 -3.21 -1.29 8.72
C PRO A 125 -2.89 -0.92 7.26
N ALA A 126 -2.25 -1.82 6.53
CA ALA A 126 -1.80 -1.60 5.15
C ALA A 126 -2.38 -2.59 4.13
N SER A 127 -3.27 -3.51 4.55
CA SER A 127 -3.73 -4.60 3.68
C SER A 127 -5.17 -4.98 3.99
N GLY A 128 -6.06 -4.61 3.10
CA GLY A 128 -7.49 -4.91 3.14
C GLY A 128 -7.92 -5.80 1.96
N ALA A 129 -9.18 -5.66 1.55
CA ALA A 129 -9.79 -6.42 0.47
C ALA A 129 -9.10 -6.18 -0.89
N GLU A 130 -8.55 -4.98 -1.13
CA GLU A 130 -7.78 -4.67 -2.34
C GLU A 130 -6.53 -5.55 -2.47
N HIS A 131 -5.87 -5.86 -1.36
CA HIS A 131 -4.73 -6.77 -1.34
C HIS A 131 -5.16 -8.22 -1.60
N LEU A 132 -6.29 -8.66 -1.07
CA LEU A 132 -6.84 -9.99 -1.36
C LEU A 132 -7.15 -10.15 -2.85
N ILE A 133 -7.69 -9.12 -3.50
CA ILE A 133 -7.90 -9.09 -4.96
C ILE A 133 -6.57 -9.20 -5.71
N SER A 134 -5.55 -8.42 -5.32
CA SER A 134 -4.22 -8.50 -5.91
C SER A 134 -3.61 -9.90 -5.75
N HIS A 135 -3.76 -10.51 -4.57
CA HIS A 135 -3.29 -11.87 -4.31
C HIS A 135 -4.01 -12.92 -5.18
N ALA A 136 -5.32 -12.75 -5.37
CA ALA A 136 -6.11 -13.61 -6.23
C ALA A 136 -5.68 -13.50 -7.71
N ILE A 137 -5.39 -12.29 -8.18
CA ILE A 137 -4.83 -12.10 -9.54
C ILE A 137 -3.49 -12.85 -9.67
N ASP A 138 -2.59 -12.69 -8.69
CA ASP A 138 -1.29 -13.36 -8.71
C ASP A 138 -1.38 -14.89 -8.67
N GLU A 139 -2.37 -15.45 -7.97
CA GLU A 139 -2.51 -16.91 -7.81
C GLU A 139 -3.28 -17.55 -8.97
N TYR A 140 -4.38 -16.92 -9.42
CA TYR A 140 -5.30 -17.53 -10.40
C TYR A 140 -5.10 -17.02 -11.83
N TYR A 141 -4.48 -15.85 -11.99
CA TYR A 141 -4.26 -15.21 -13.29
C TYR A 141 -2.81 -14.70 -13.44
N PRO A 142 -1.78 -15.55 -13.25
CA PRO A 142 -0.37 -15.14 -13.23
C PRO A 142 0.07 -14.43 -14.52
N ASP A 143 -0.50 -14.80 -15.66
CA ASP A 143 -0.21 -14.17 -16.96
C ASP A 143 -0.77 -12.73 -17.07
N ARG A 144 -1.68 -12.34 -16.19
CA ARG A 144 -2.25 -10.99 -16.08
C ARG A 144 -1.70 -10.20 -14.89
N SER A 145 -0.81 -10.81 -14.12
CA SER A 145 -0.18 -10.15 -12.97
C SER A 145 0.70 -8.98 -13.42
N THR A 146 0.59 -7.87 -12.71
CA THR A 146 1.36 -6.65 -12.96
C THR A 146 2.08 -6.21 -11.69
N LEU A 147 2.52 -4.95 -11.63
CA LEU A 147 3.10 -4.38 -10.40
C LEU A 147 2.05 -4.40 -9.28
N HIS A 148 2.44 -4.88 -8.10
CA HIS A 148 1.56 -5.01 -6.94
C HIS A 148 0.78 -3.74 -6.64
N GLY A 149 1.46 -2.59 -6.52
CA GLY A 149 0.79 -1.32 -6.24
C GLY A 149 -0.21 -0.89 -7.32
N VAL A 150 -0.01 -1.28 -8.59
CA VAL A 150 -1.00 -1.04 -9.66
C VAL A 150 -2.24 -1.91 -9.45
N GLN A 151 -2.04 -3.18 -9.08
CA GLN A 151 -3.15 -4.11 -8.82
C GLN A 151 -4.00 -3.65 -7.63
N VAL A 152 -3.36 -3.27 -6.51
CA VAL A 152 -4.10 -2.82 -5.31
C VAL A 152 -4.81 -1.49 -5.54
N ALA A 153 -4.19 -0.55 -6.27
CA ALA A 153 -4.84 0.71 -6.65
C ALA A 153 -6.10 0.48 -7.50
N TRP A 154 -5.99 -0.39 -8.50
CA TRP A 154 -7.13 -0.77 -9.32
C TRP A 154 -8.24 -1.44 -8.48
N ALA A 155 -7.85 -2.38 -7.64
CA ALA A 155 -8.77 -3.09 -6.77
C ALA A 155 -9.49 -2.13 -5.79
N GLN A 156 -8.77 -1.17 -5.21
CA GLN A 156 -9.36 -0.12 -4.37
C GLN A 156 -10.41 0.69 -5.13
N LEU A 157 -10.10 1.16 -6.35
CA LEU A 157 -11.08 1.88 -7.18
C LEU A 157 -12.35 1.05 -7.43
N MET A 158 -12.19 -0.26 -7.70
CA MET A 158 -13.34 -1.15 -7.89
C MET A 158 -14.15 -1.34 -6.62
N LEU A 159 -13.49 -1.47 -5.47
CA LEU A 159 -14.17 -1.58 -4.17
C LEU A 159 -14.96 -0.31 -3.84
N GLU A 160 -14.37 0.88 -4.00
CA GLU A 160 -15.07 2.14 -3.73
C GLU A 160 -16.27 2.33 -4.66
N LYS A 161 -16.09 2.06 -5.95
CA LYS A 161 -17.16 2.27 -6.95
C LYS A 161 -18.31 1.28 -6.84
N TYR A 162 -18.01 -0.01 -6.73
CA TYR A 162 -19.02 -1.07 -6.93
C TYR A 162 -19.47 -1.76 -5.64
N VAL A 163 -18.60 -1.83 -4.63
CA VAL A 163 -18.88 -2.52 -3.37
C VAL A 163 -19.33 -1.54 -2.31
N ARG A 164 -18.50 -0.55 -2.00
CA ARG A 164 -18.78 0.46 -0.97
C ARG A 164 -19.69 1.57 -1.46
N LYS A 165 -19.72 1.79 -2.79
CA LYS A 165 -20.49 2.85 -3.48
C LYS A 165 -20.15 4.25 -2.97
N ASP A 166 -18.91 4.45 -2.51
CA ASP A 166 -18.37 5.72 -2.02
C ASP A 166 -17.85 6.54 -3.20
N GLN A 167 -18.73 7.35 -3.80
CA GLN A 167 -18.40 8.19 -4.94
C GLN A 167 -17.36 9.27 -4.58
N GLN A 168 -17.39 9.78 -3.36
CA GLN A 168 -16.42 10.79 -2.93
C GLN A 168 -15.01 10.19 -2.87
N ALA A 169 -14.84 9.05 -2.22
CA ALA A 169 -13.55 8.37 -2.18
C ALA A 169 -13.07 7.95 -3.58
N TYR A 170 -13.98 7.44 -4.43
CA TYR A 170 -13.65 7.07 -5.80
C TYR A 170 -13.06 8.23 -6.62
N HIS A 171 -13.59 9.45 -6.47
CA HIS A 171 -13.10 10.63 -7.21
C HIS A 171 -11.84 11.27 -6.61
N GLN A 172 -11.47 10.96 -5.38
CA GLN A 172 -10.25 11.43 -4.73
C GLN A 172 -9.02 10.57 -5.07
N LEU A 173 -9.23 9.33 -5.51
CA LEU A 173 -8.19 8.38 -5.91
C LEU A 173 -7.80 8.52 -7.38
#